data_dce20aef9bbaee6abce1b3ba40cf8cac
#
_entry.id   dce20aef9bbaee6abce1b3ba40cf8cac
#
_cell.length_a   1.000
_cell.length_b   1.000
_cell.length_c   1.000
_cell.angle_alpha   90.00
_cell.angle_beta   90.00
_cell.angle_gamma   90.00
#
_symmetry.space_group_name_H-M   'P 1'
#
loop_
_entity.id
_entity.type
_entity.pdbx_description
1 polymer ?
#
loop_
_entity_poly.entity_id
_entity_poly.type
_entity_poly.pdbx_seq_one_letter_code
_entity_poly.pdbx_strand_id
1 'polypeptide(L)'
;MNKWKGFEWIEECALAFQQLKEYLSRPPIMSNPLTDEVLFSYIAVAFHAVSLVLIRIDNGIQQPVYYVSKLLHEVEIHYLPLEKAILAVVHGTRKLPHYFQAHIVVVLTQLPLRAVLRSAIYTGRIAKCGTILGAFDIKYMPCTSVKGQILADLVAEFAELALEEMSTTQNMDGKSVGMISLQEPLV
;
A
#
# COMPACT_ATOMS: atom_id res chain seq x y z
N MET A 1 -28.00 4.57 30.31
CA MET A 1 -26.68 3.91 30.38
C MET A 1 -26.76 2.62 29.55
N ASN A 2 -26.29 2.67 28.29
CA ASN A 2 -26.25 1.49 27.44
C ASN A 2 -25.04 0.64 27.85
N LYS A 3 -25.29 -0.51 28.52
CA LYS A 3 -24.29 -1.52 28.75
C LYS A 3 -23.91 -2.10 27.39
N TRP A 4 -22.70 -1.88 26.95
CA TRP A 4 -22.09 -2.63 25.86
C TRP A 4 -22.12 -4.10 26.28
N LYS A 5 -22.96 -4.91 25.61
CA LYS A 5 -22.86 -6.37 25.72
C LYS A 5 -21.50 -6.72 25.10
N GLY A 6 -20.64 -7.33 25.89
CA GLY A 6 -19.34 -7.79 25.41
C GLY A 6 -19.54 -8.66 24.17
N PHE A 7 -18.61 -8.57 23.22
CA PHE A 7 -18.59 -9.45 22.05
C PHE A 7 -18.46 -10.90 22.52
N GLU A 8 -19.45 -11.73 22.18
CA GLU A 8 -19.42 -13.15 22.45
C GLU A 8 -19.04 -13.89 21.18
N TRP A 9 -18.04 -14.74 21.28
CA TRP A 9 -17.52 -15.51 20.14
C TRP A 9 -18.43 -16.72 19.91
N ILE A 10 -19.38 -16.58 18.98
CA ILE A 10 -20.31 -17.62 18.60
C ILE A 10 -19.75 -18.50 17.48
N GLU A 11 -20.33 -19.67 17.25
CA GLU A 11 -19.87 -20.63 16.24
C GLU A 11 -19.88 -20.05 14.81
N GLU A 12 -20.86 -19.22 14.50
CA GLU A 12 -20.93 -18.48 13.22
C GLU A 12 -19.74 -17.54 13.02
N CYS A 13 -19.28 -16.87 14.09
CA CYS A 13 -18.08 -16.03 14.06
C CYS A 13 -16.82 -16.87 13.82
N ALA A 14 -16.74 -18.07 14.43
CA ALA A 14 -15.63 -18.99 14.23
C ALA A 14 -15.55 -19.49 12.77
N LEU A 15 -16.70 -19.85 12.19
CA LEU A 15 -16.80 -20.25 10.79
C LEU A 15 -16.42 -19.12 9.83
N ALA A 16 -16.95 -17.92 10.06
CA ALA A 16 -16.61 -16.75 9.25
C ALA A 16 -15.11 -16.41 9.34
N PHE A 17 -14.53 -16.53 10.52
CA PHE A 17 -13.10 -16.31 10.72
C PHE A 17 -12.24 -17.38 10.04
N GLN A 18 -12.68 -18.63 10.05
CA GLN A 18 -12.00 -19.72 9.36
C GLN A 18 -12.07 -19.57 7.84
N GLN A 19 -13.22 -19.16 7.31
CA GLN A 19 -13.36 -18.83 5.90
C GLN A 19 -12.47 -17.65 5.48
N LEU A 20 -12.37 -16.62 6.33
CA LEU A 20 -11.47 -15.51 6.10
C LEU A 20 -10.00 -15.95 6.11
N LYS A 21 -9.60 -16.79 7.07
CA LYS A 21 -8.24 -17.36 7.10
C LYS A 21 -7.93 -18.17 5.85
N GLU A 22 -8.86 -19.01 5.41
CA GLU A 22 -8.69 -19.81 4.19
C GLU A 22 -8.57 -18.92 2.95
N TYR A 23 -9.41 -17.87 2.85
CA TYR A 23 -9.34 -16.90 1.76
C TYR A 23 -8.00 -16.14 1.74
N LEU A 24 -7.52 -15.71 2.91
CA LEU A 24 -6.23 -15.00 3.03
C LEU A 24 -5.00 -15.93 2.84
N SER A 25 -5.17 -17.24 3.11
CA SER A 25 -4.10 -18.23 2.90
C SER A 25 -3.95 -18.64 1.42
N ARG A 26 -4.94 -18.35 0.58
CA ARG A 26 -4.81 -18.52 -0.85
C ARG A 26 -4.11 -17.28 -1.41
N PRO A 27 -2.92 -17.44 -2.05
CA PRO A 27 -2.27 -16.29 -2.64
C PRO A 27 -3.26 -15.63 -3.62
N PRO A 28 -3.49 -14.32 -3.52
CA PRO A 28 -4.35 -13.63 -4.46
C PRO A 28 -3.80 -13.87 -5.86
N ILE A 29 -4.61 -14.42 -6.74
CA ILE A 29 -4.25 -14.60 -8.14
C ILE A 29 -4.10 -13.20 -8.72
N MET A 30 -2.87 -12.81 -8.98
CA MET A 30 -2.58 -11.54 -9.63
C MET A 30 -3.13 -11.60 -11.06
N SER A 31 -3.87 -10.58 -11.44
CA SER A 31 -4.46 -10.48 -12.77
C SER A 31 -3.66 -9.52 -13.65
N ASN A 32 -3.43 -9.89 -14.90
CA ASN A 32 -2.83 -8.98 -15.86
C ASN A 32 -3.87 -7.96 -16.33
N PRO A 33 -3.56 -6.65 -16.31
CA PRO A 33 -4.46 -5.65 -16.86
C PRO A 33 -4.55 -5.77 -18.38
N LEU A 34 -5.69 -5.39 -18.92
CA LEU A 34 -5.90 -5.30 -20.37
C LEU A 34 -5.32 -3.97 -20.89
N THR A 35 -5.01 -3.93 -22.18
CA THR A 35 -4.55 -2.69 -22.83
C THR A 35 -5.59 -1.58 -22.64
N ASP A 36 -5.13 -0.36 -22.35
CA ASP A 36 -5.95 0.84 -22.11
C ASP A 36 -6.93 0.75 -20.92
N GLU A 37 -6.78 -0.25 -20.06
CA GLU A 37 -7.59 -0.38 -18.84
C GLU A 37 -7.19 0.66 -17.81
N VAL A 38 -8.18 1.23 -17.11
CA VAL A 38 -7.95 2.11 -15.98
C VAL A 38 -7.65 1.26 -14.74
N LEU A 39 -6.50 1.50 -14.12
CA LEU A 39 -6.12 0.85 -12.87
C LEU A 39 -6.46 1.75 -11.68
N PHE A 40 -6.81 1.12 -10.58
CA PHE A 40 -7.05 1.80 -9.31
C PHE A 40 -5.92 1.47 -8.34
N SER A 41 -5.54 2.45 -7.54
CA SER A 41 -4.47 2.27 -6.57
C SER A 41 -4.98 2.63 -5.17
N TYR A 42 -4.84 1.70 -4.24
CA TYR A 42 -5.00 1.94 -2.82
C TYR A 42 -3.62 2.16 -2.19
N ILE A 43 -3.56 3.08 -1.26
CA ILE A 43 -2.34 3.38 -0.50
C ILE A 43 -2.61 3.20 0.98
N ALA A 44 -1.65 2.64 1.70
CA ALA A 44 -1.66 2.60 3.16
C ALA A 44 -0.42 3.25 3.73
N VAL A 45 -0.61 3.85 4.90
CA VAL A 45 0.43 4.53 5.65
C VAL A 45 0.43 3.98 7.06
N ALA A 46 1.43 3.17 7.37
CA ALA A 46 1.71 2.67 8.68
C ALA A 46 2.81 3.51 9.39
N PHE A 47 3.20 3.14 10.57
CA PHE A 47 4.19 3.92 11.32
C PHE A 47 5.58 3.82 10.67
N HIS A 48 6.03 2.60 10.36
CA HIS A 48 7.34 2.31 9.78
C HIS A 48 7.31 1.91 8.30
N ALA A 49 6.13 1.80 7.70
CA ALA A 49 5.99 1.36 6.33
C ALA A 49 4.93 2.14 5.56
N VAL A 50 5.06 2.13 4.25
CA VAL A 50 4.01 2.55 3.32
C VAL A 50 3.80 1.47 2.28
N SER A 51 2.58 1.34 1.78
CA SER A 51 2.27 0.39 0.72
C SER A 51 1.42 1.03 -0.38
N LEU A 52 1.45 0.40 -1.54
CA LEU A 52 0.60 0.72 -2.67
C LEU A 52 0.17 -0.59 -3.33
N VAL A 53 -1.13 -0.74 -3.56
CA VAL A 53 -1.72 -1.87 -4.26
C VAL A 53 -2.40 -1.38 -5.51
N LEU A 54 -2.05 -1.96 -6.66
CA LEU A 54 -2.75 -1.77 -7.92
C LEU A 54 -3.83 -2.83 -8.07
N ILE A 55 -5.02 -2.42 -8.43
CA ILE A 55 -6.15 -3.28 -8.73
C ILE A 55 -6.76 -2.92 -10.08
N ARG A 56 -7.37 -3.89 -10.70
CA ARG A 56 -8.31 -3.71 -11.80
C ARG A 56 -9.74 -4.01 -11.32
N ILE A 57 -10.72 -3.51 -12.04
CA ILE A 57 -12.13 -3.82 -11.77
C ILE A 57 -12.66 -4.60 -12.98
N ASP A 58 -12.97 -5.88 -12.76
CA ASP A 58 -13.55 -6.75 -13.76
C ASP A 58 -14.96 -7.15 -13.34
N ASN A 59 -15.97 -6.76 -14.12
CA ASN A 59 -17.38 -6.98 -13.82
C ASN A 59 -17.80 -6.55 -12.39
N GLY A 60 -17.25 -5.45 -11.90
CA GLY A 60 -17.50 -4.92 -10.55
C GLY A 60 -16.71 -5.64 -9.45
N ILE A 61 -15.87 -6.60 -9.78
CA ILE A 61 -15.01 -7.33 -8.85
C ILE A 61 -13.61 -6.72 -8.89
N GLN A 62 -13.09 -6.37 -7.71
CA GLN A 62 -11.71 -5.90 -7.57
C GLN A 62 -10.74 -7.08 -7.62
N GLN A 63 -9.80 -7.02 -8.55
CA GLN A 63 -8.75 -8.02 -8.71
C GLN A 63 -7.38 -7.35 -8.53
N PRO A 64 -6.50 -7.89 -7.68
CA PRO A 64 -5.16 -7.34 -7.50
C PRO A 64 -4.34 -7.56 -8.78
N VAL A 65 -3.64 -6.51 -9.20
CA VAL A 65 -2.68 -6.53 -10.31
C VAL A 65 -1.26 -6.65 -9.76
N TYR A 66 -0.92 -5.79 -8.82
CA TYR A 66 0.39 -5.80 -8.17
C TYR A 66 0.35 -5.02 -6.84
N TYR A 67 1.35 -5.25 -6.00
CA TYR A 67 1.53 -4.49 -4.78
C TYR A 67 3.00 -4.21 -4.52
N VAL A 68 3.27 -3.11 -3.85
CA VAL A 68 4.61 -2.73 -3.39
C VAL A 68 4.51 -2.17 -1.98
N SER A 69 5.54 -2.43 -1.19
CA SER A 69 5.71 -1.82 0.12
C SER A 69 7.11 -1.21 0.24
N LYS A 70 7.25 -0.27 1.14
CA LYS A 70 8.52 0.36 1.46
C LYS A 70 8.61 0.58 2.96
N LEU A 71 9.66 0.05 3.57
CA LEU A 71 10.07 0.43 4.92
C LEU A 71 10.60 1.87 4.89
N LEU A 72 10.17 2.65 5.86
CA LEU A 72 10.55 4.05 6.00
C LEU A 72 11.91 4.15 6.71
N HIS A 73 12.80 4.96 6.18
CA HIS A 73 14.04 5.31 6.87
C HIS A 73 13.74 6.18 8.08
N GLU A 74 14.66 6.27 9.04
CA GLU A 74 14.52 7.03 10.29
C GLU A 74 13.96 8.44 10.07
N VAL A 75 14.45 9.14 9.05
CA VAL A 75 13.98 10.49 8.71
C VAL A 75 12.54 10.46 8.16
N GLU A 76 12.18 9.43 7.39
CA GLU A 76 10.87 9.30 6.74
C GLU A 76 9.77 8.91 7.75
N ILE A 77 10.12 8.25 8.85
CA ILE A 77 9.19 7.90 9.93
C ILE A 77 8.53 9.16 10.52
N HIS A 78 9.25 10.25 10.57
CA HIS A 78 8.78 11.54 11.11
C HIS A 78 8.00 12.39 10.10
N TYR A 79 7.81 11.92 8.87
CA TYR A 79 6.99 12.63 7.88
C TYR A 79 5.53 12.64 8.28
N LEU A 80 4.84 13.71 7.91
CA LEU A 80 3.39 13.79 8.07
C LEU A 80 2.69 12.68 7.27
N PRO A 81 1.52 12.20 7.71
CA PRO A 81 0.77 11.17 6.99
C PRO A 81 0.56 11.49 5.52
N LEU A 82 0.35 12.77 5.19
CA LEU A 82 0.23 13.25 3.81
C LEU A 82 1.53 13.07 3.01
N GLU A 83 2.67 13.36 3.61
CA GLU A 83 3.98 13.18 2.96
C GLU A 83 4.31 11.70 2.75
N LYS A 84 3.99 10.85 3.74
CA LYS A 84 4.12 9.40 3.63
C LYS A 84 3.22 8.84 2.51
N ALA A 85 1.99 9.34 2.39
CA ALA A 85 1.08 8.96 1.30
C ALA A 85 1.63 9.35 -0.09
N ILE A 86 2.18 10.56 -0.23
CA ILE A 86 2.86 10.98 -1.46
C ILE A 86 4.06 10.07 -1.75
N LEU A 87 4.84 9.74 -0.71
CA LEU A 87 5.99 8.84 -0.83
C LEU A 87 5.58 7.44 -1.30
N ALA A 88 4.44 6.90 -0.83
CA ALA A 88 3.90 5.63 -1.30
C ALA A 88 3.62 5.65 -2.81
N VAL A 89 2.99 6.72 -3.31
CA VAL A 89 2.71 6.86 -4.75
C VAL A 89 4.01 6.99 -5.56
N VAL A 90 4.97 7.81 -5.10
CA VAL A 90 6.29 7.95 -5.75
C VAL A 90 7.04 6.62 -5.76
N HIS A 91 6.97 5.85 -4.67
CA HIS A 91 7.59 4.53 -4.61
C HIS A 91 6.94 3.58 -5.61
N GLY A 92 5.61 3.59 -5.71
CA GLY A 92 4.85 2.81 -6.68
C GLY A 92 5.26 3.13 -8.13
N THR A 93 5.33 4.42 -8.50
CA THR A 93 5.75 4.80 -9.86
C THR A 93 7.17 4.36 -10.22
N ARG A 94 8.07 4.32 -9.23
CA ARG A 94 9.45 3.86 -9.42
C ARG A 94 9.58 2.35 -9.52
N LYS A 95 8.79 1.60 -8.76
CA LYS A 95 8.82 0.14 -8.75
C LYS A 95 8.00 -0.50 -9.86
N LEU A 96 6.95 0.18 -10.30
CA LEU A 96 6.00 -0.31 -11.29
C LEU A 96 5.87 0.64 -12.49
N PRO A 97 6.99 1.10 -13.10
CA PRO A 97 6.95 2.14 -14.13
C PRO A 97 6.09 1.75 -15.33
N HIS A 98 6.10 0.47 -15.73
CA HIS A 98 5.34 0.03 -16.90
C HIS A 98 3.83 0.16 -16.71
N TYR A 99 3.31 -0.08 -15.50
CA TYR A 99 1.87 0.10 -15.24
C TYR A 99 1.48 1.57 -15.29
N PHE A 100 2.30 2.45 -14.69
CA PHE A 100 2.04 3.88 -14.66
C PHE A 100 2.26 4.58 -16.02
N GLN A 101 3.06 3.99 -16.91
CA GLN A 101 3.28 4.51 -18.27
C GLN A 101 2.21 4.02 -19.26
N ALA A 102 1.74 2.77 -19.09
CA ALA A 102 0.80 2.15 -20.02
C ALA A 102 -0.67 2.40 -19.66
N HIS A 103 -0.96 2.78 -18.41
CA HIS A 103 -2.33 2.88 -17.92
C HIS A 103 -2.58 4.21 -17.20
N ILE A 104 -3.84 4.67 -17.25
CA ILE A 104 -4.32 5.70 -16.33
C ILE A 104 -4.46 5.07 -14.95
N VAL A 105 -3.78 5.63 -13.96
CA VAL A 105 -3.87 5.15 -12.56
C VAL A 105 -4.68 6.12 -11.72
N VAL A 106 -5.75 5.63 -11.11
CA VAL A 106 -6.60 6.39 -10.20
C VAL A 106 -6.22 6.06 -8.76
N VAL A 107 -5.58 6.98 -8.07
CA VAL A 107 -5.23 6.86 -6.65
C VAL A 107 -6.45 7.17 -5.80
N LEU A 108 -6.89 6.17 -5.02
CA LEU A 108 -8.04 6.25 -4.11
C LEU A 108 -7.55 6.63 -2.71
N THR A 109 -7.96 7.81 -2.23
CA THR A 109 -7.49 8.32 -0.94
C THR A 109 -8.43 9.38 -0.38
N GLN A 110 -8.51 9.48 0.95
CA GLN A 110 -9.21 10.59 1.64
C GLN A 110 -8.31 11.81 1.83
N LEU A 111 -7.00 11.68 1.58
CA LEU A 111 -6.06 12.77 1.73
C LEU A 111 -6.10 13.71 0.51
N PRO A 112 -5.93 15.03 0.69
CA PRO A 112 -6.02 16.02 -0.39
C PRO A 112 -4.76 16.04 -1.28
N LEU A 113 -4.28 14.88 -1.75
CA LEU A 113 -3.03 14.74 -2.50
C LEU A 113 -3.00 15.63 -3.76
N ARG A 114 -4.13 15.68 -4.50
CA ARG A 114 -4.23 16.50 -5.71
C ARG A 114 -4.00 17.98 -5.43
N ALA A 115 -4.59 18.51 -4.36
CA ALA A 115 -4.47 19.91 -4.00
C ALA A 115 -3.04 20.25 -3.58
N VAL A 116 -2.44 19.38 -2.76
CA VAL A 116 -1.08 19.55 -2.24
C VAL A 116 -0.04 19.49 -3.35
N LEU A 117 -0.09 18.50 -4.23
CA LEU A 117 0.86 18.33 -5.33
C LEU A 117 0.79 19.43 -6.40
N ARG A 118 -0.35 20.13 -6.52
CA ARG A 118 -0.54 21.26 -7.43
C ARG A 118 -0.27 22.61 -6.79
N SER A 119 -0.11 22.67 -5.50
CA SER A 119 0.08 23.94 -4.78
C SER A 119 1.50 24.46 -4.99
N ALA A 120 1.63 25.71 -5.45
CA ALA A 120 2.90 26.40 -5.57
C ALA A 120 3.52 26.76 -4.20
N ILE A 121 2.77 26.63 -3.10
CA ILE A 121 3.23 26.95 -1.75
C ILE A 121 4.23 25.88 -1.24
N TYR A 122 4.10 24.64 -1.69
CA TYR A 122 4.98 23.56 -1.27
C TYR A 122 6.28 23.60 -2.06
N THR A 123 7.36 23.92 -1.36
CA THR A 123 8.74 23.93 -1.89
C THR A 123 9.48 22.66 -1.48
N GLY A 124 10.66 22.44 -2.09
CA GLY A 124 11.55 21.37 -1.69
C GLY A 124 11.04 19.98 -2.08
N ARG A 125 10.82 19.10 -1.09
CA ARG A 125 10.55 17.68 -1.28
C ARG A 125 9.23 17.39 -1.98
N ILE A 126 8.15 18.04 -1.56
CA ILE A 126 6.81 17.85 -2.14
C ILE A 126 6.78 18.32 -3.59
N ALA A 127 7.40 19.47 -3.89
CA ALA A 127 7.52 19.97 -5.27
C ALA A 127 8.27 18.98 -6.17
N LYS A 128 9.37 18.39 -5.67
CA LYS A 128 10.11 17.34 -6.38
C LYS A 128 9.26 16.09 -6.63
N CYS A 129 8.48 15.67 -5.65
CA CYS A 129 7.51 14.57 -5.81
C CYS A 129 6.44 14.92 -6.85
N GLY A 130 5.91 16.15 -6.82
CA GLY A 130 4.95 16.64 -7.81
C GLY A 130 5.49 16.57 -9.24
N THR A 131 6.76 16.96 -9.47
CA THR A 131 7.42 16.84 -10.76
C THR A 131 7.54 15.39 -11.22
N ILE A 132 7.91 14.47 -10.32
CA ILE A 132 8.02 13.03 -10.64
C ILE A 132 6.64 12.47 -11.01
N LEU A 133 5.62 12.74 -10.21
CA LEU A 133 4.28 12.23 -10.43
C LEU A 133 3.58 12.88 -11.63
N GLY A 134 3.96 14.10 -11.98
CA GLY A 134 3.45 14.84 -13.15
C GLY A 134 3.84 14.23 -14.49
N ALA A 135 4.83 13.32 -14.52
CA ALA A 135 5.21 12.58 -15.71
C ALA A 135 4.25 11.42 -16.06
N PHE A 136 3.30 11.12 -15.18
CA PHE A 136 2.36 10.01 -15.35
C PHE A 136 0.90 10.52 -15.37
N ASP A 137 0.01 9.78 -16.03
CA ASP A 137 -1.43 10.09 -16.02
C ASP A 137 -2.08 9.56 -14.73
N ILE A 138 -1.84 10.25 -13.62
CA ILE A 138 -2.37 9.91 -12.29
C ILE A 138 -3.56 10.81 -11.97
N LYS A 139 -4.69 10.16 -11.66
CA LYS A 139 -5.90 10.82 -11.16
C LYS A 139 -6.07 10.53 -9.68
N TYR A 140 -6.74 11.42 -8.95
CA TYR A 140 -6.99 11.27 -7.52
C TYR A 140 -8.50 11.33 -7.29
N MET A 141 -9.03 10.32 -6.58
CA MET A 141 -10.45 10.21 -6.23
C MET A 141 -10.62 9.84 -4.75
N PRO A 142 -11.75 10.23 -4.14
CA PRO A 142 -12.07 9.78 -2.78
C PRO A 142 -12.17 8.26 -2.71
N CYS A 143 -11.62 7.66 -1.66
CA CYS A 143 -11.76 6.25 -1.40
C CYS A 143 -13.16 5.96 -0.84
N THR A 144 -13.97 5.22 -1.60
CA THR A 144 -15.34 4.83 -1.20
C THR A 144 -15.47 3.33 -0.95
N SER A 145 -14.47 2.54 -1.32
CA SER A 145 -14.50 1.07 -1.19
C SER A 145 -13.48 0.61 -0.14
N VAL A 146 -13.90 -0.33 0.69
CA VAL A 146 -13.09 -0.87 1.79
C VAL A 146 -12.20 -2.02 1.36
N LYS A 147 -12.62 -2.85 0.37
CA LYS A 147 -11.94 -4.12 0.05
C LYS A 147 -10.46 -3.97 -0.36
N GLY A 148 -10.17 -3.09 -1.30
CA GLY A 148 -8.78 -2.88 -1.73
C GLY A 148 -7.93 -2.15 -0.68
N GLN A 149 -8.56 -1.33 0.17
CA GLN A 149 -7.87 -0.67 1.28
C GLN A 149 -7.35 -1.69 2.30
N ILE A 150 -8.14 -2.71 2.65
CA ILE A 150 -7.72 -3.79 3.57
C ILE A 150 -6.45 -4.47 3.05
N LEU A 151 -6.37 -4.73 1.75
CA LEU A 151 -5.17 -5.34 1.17
C LEU A 151 -3.94 -4.42 1.28
N ALA A 152 -4.12 -3.11 1.04
CA ALA A 152 -3.03 -2.15 1.19
C ALA A 152 -2.55 -2.05 2.65
N ASP A 153 -3.48 -1.97 3.60
CA ASP A 153 -3.17 -1.93 5.03
C ASP A 153 -2.40 -3.19 5.46
N LEU A 154 -2.88 -4.36 5.04
CA LEU A 154 -2.23 -5.64 5.33
C LEU A 154 -0.80 -5.72 4.77
N VAL A 155 -0.58 -5.25 3.54
CA VAL A 155 0.77 -5.22 2.94
C VAL A 155 1.71 -4.29 3.70
N ALA A 156 1.20 -3.17 4.23
CA ALA A 156 2.00 -2.27 5.06
C ALA A 156 2.35 -2.91 6.42
N GLU A 157 1.39 -3.55 7.09
CA GLU A 157 1.59 -4.25 8.36
C GLU A 157 2.58 -5.41 8.24
N PHE A 158 2.48 -6.23 7.19
CA PHE A 158 3.45 -7.30 6.97
C PHE A 158 4.88 -6.78 6.75
N ALA A 159 5.03 -5.63 6.11
CA ALA A 159 6.34 -5.01 5.97
C ALA A 159 6.91 -4.55 7.33
N GLU A 160 6.07 -4.07 8.25
CA GLU A 160 6.47 -3.72 9.62
C GLU A 160 6.85 -4.95 10.45
N LEU A 161 6.05 -6.02 10.40
CA LEU A 161 6.32 -7.27 11.11
C LEU A 161 7.68 -7.88 10.70
N ALA A 162 7.98 -7.86 9.41
CA ALA A 162 9.28 -8.33 8.91
C ALA A 162 10.45 -7.52 9.48
N LEU A 163 10.26 -6.23 9.77
CA LEU A 163 11.28 -5.39 10.42
C LEU A 163 11.49 -5.80 11.89
N GLU A 164 10.40 -6.08 12.63
CA GLU A 164 10.47 -6.49 14.03
C GLU A 164 11.16 -7.83 14.20
N GLU A 165 10.87 -8.80 13.34
CA GLU A 165 11.53 -10.11 13.34
C GLU A 165 13.03 -9.98 13.06
N MET A 166 13.45 -9.15 12.10
CA MET A 166 14.85 -8.90 11.80
C MET A 166 15.57 -8.23 12.97
N SER A 167 14.93 -7.28 13.65
CA SER A 167 15.53 -6.59 14.81
C SER A 167 15.66 -7.50 16.02
N THR A 168 14.74 -8.45 16.20
CA THR A 168 14.79 -9.43 17.29
C THR A 168 15.89 -10.46 17.08
N THR A 169 16.11 -10.89 15.83
CA THR A 169 17.17 -11.85 15.48
C THR A 169 18.56 -11.24 15.63
N GLN A 170 18.74 -9.95 15.32
CA GLN A 170 20.01 -9.26 15.52
C GLN A 170 20.42 -9.09 17.00
N ASN A 171 19.45 -9.07 17.91
CA ASN A 171 19.72 -9.00 19.35
C ASN A 171 20.14 -10.35 19.95
N MET A 172 19.90 -11.48 19.28
CA MET A 172 20.30 -12.81 19.72
C MET A 172 21.67 -13.25 19.20
N ASP A 173 22.07 -12.77 18.01
CA ASP A 173 23.38 -13.06 17.43
C ASP A 173 24.20 -11.78 17.28
N GLY A 174 25.01 -11.46 18.26
CA GLY A 174 25.89 -10.27 18.28
C GLY A 174 26.95 -10.23 17.15
N LYS A 175 26.56 -10.46 15.89
CA LYS A 175 27.40 -10.29 14.70
C LYS A 175 26.61 -9.67 13.56
N SER A 176 27.13 -8.55 13.08
CA SER A 176 26.65 -7.82 11.91
C SER A 176 26.52 -8.73 10.69
N VAL A 177 25.30 -8.83 10.15
CA VAL A 177 25.06 -9.37 8.82
C VAL A 177 24.50 -8.28 7.94
N GLY A 178 25.17 -8.09 6.81
CA GLY A 178 24.90 -7.07 5.84
C GLY A 178 23.52 -7.17 5.20
N MET A 179 23.11 -6.03 4.71
CA MET A 179 21.92 -5.70 3.95
C MET A 179 21.50 -6.83 2.99
N ILE A 180 20.40 -7.51 3.31
CA ILE A 180 19.77 -8.41 2.35
C ILE A 180 18.77 -7.58 1.53
N SER A 181 19.18 -7.29 0.30
CA SER A 181 18.29 -6.87 -0.76
C SER A 181 17.35 -8.04 -1.06
N LEU A 182 16.05 -7.86 -0.84
CA LEU A 182 15.05 -8.79 -1.34
C LEU A 182 15.09 -8.72 -2.87
N GLN A 183 15.81 -9.68 -3.45
CA GLN A 183 15.87 -9.87 -4.89
C GLN A 183 14.52 -10.38 -5.38
N GLU A 184 14.06 -9.73 -6.45
CA GLU A 184 12.90 -10.13 -7.25
C GLU A 184 13.05 -11.56 -7.78
N PRO A 185 11.94 -12.31 -7.92
CA PRO A 185 11.95 -13.42 -8.85
C PRO A 185 11.92 -12.87 -10.27
N LEU A 186 13.00 -13.18 -11.00
CA LEU A 186 13.06 -13.07 -12.46
C LEU A 186 12.00 -13.99 -13.08
N VAL A 187 11.05 -13.44 -13.81
CA VAL A 187 10.67 -13.84 -15.20
C VAL A 187 9.82 -12.72 -15.80
#